data_e6fe845a0e3423a4bf521d8ed9b90688
#
_entry.id   e6fe845a0e3423a4bf521d8ed9b90688
#
_cell.length_a   1.000
_cell.length_b   1.000
_cell.length_c   1.000
_cell.angle_alpha   90.00
_cell.angle_beta   90.00
_cell.angle_gamma   90.00
#
_symmetry.space_group_name_H-M   'P 1'
#
loop_
_entity.id
_entity.type
_entity.pdbx_description
1 polymer ?
#
loop_
_entity_poly.entity_id
_entity_poly.type
_entity_poly.pdbx_seq_one_letter_code
_entity_poly.pdbx_strand_id
1 'polypeptide(L)'
;VGDEGGFAPSINTNEEALELIVQAIEKSNLKPGNDMVICLDVAANELLNENREYSIQSKSYAPVENVINYYKKLTSNYPIKSIEDPFAEDDWEAWKKITNELGNNVQIVGDDLFVTNTKRLEKGIKEKSANSILVKPNQIGTLSETLEVITMAKKANFNTIISHRSGDTEDTFIADLAVATMSSQIKTGSLARSERVAKYNRLLRTEEELGNQAKMAKI
;
A
#
# COMPACT_ATOMS: atom_id res chain seq x y z
N VAL A 1 7.44 16.29 10.75
CA VAL A 1 7.37 15.66 9.43
C VAL A 1 8.35 14.52 9.39
N GLY A 2 7.89 13.32 9.07
CA GLY A 2 8.71 12.12 8.94
C GLY A 2 9.48 12.06 7.61
N ASP A 3 10.21 10.96 7.40
CA ASP A 3 11.11 10.80 6.25
C ASP A 3 10.39 10.74 4.91
N GLU A 4 9.13 10.37 4.89
CA GLU A 4 8.30 10.34 3.69
C GLU A 4 7.36 11.55 3.55
N GLY A 5 7.62 12.62 4.30
CA GLY A 5 6.91 13.89 4.22
C GLY A 5 5.56 13.94 4.95
N GLY A 6 5.15 12.86 5.60
CA GLY A 6 3.94 12.79 6.41
C GLY A 6 4.12 13.28 7.84
N PHE A 7 3.03 13.49 8.57
CA PHE A 7 3.06 13.80 9.98
C PHE A 7 3.26 12.54 10.82
N ALA A 8 4.05 12.65 11.89
CA ALA A 8 4.30 11.59 12.86
C ALA A 8 4.01 12.11 14.28
N PRO A 9 2.75 12.36 14.64
CA PRO A 9 2.39 12.87 15.95
C PRO A 9 2.57 11.78 17.03
N SER A 10 2.73 12.20 18.28
CA SER A 10 2.67 11.28 19.41
C SER A 10 1.21 10.93 19.68
N ILE A 11 0.85 9.69 19.42
CA ILE A 11 -0.47 9.11 19.60
C ILE A 11 -0.36 7.81 20.40
N ASN A 12 -1.44 7.37 21.01
CA ASN A 12 -1.43 6.21 21.92
C ASN A 12 -1.98 4.95 21.28
N THR A 13 -2.87 5.07 20.29
CA THR A 13 -3.55 3.95 19.65
C THR A 13 -3.61 4.12 18.13
N ASN A 14 -3.78 3.01 17.42
CA ASN A 14 -3.98 3.04 15.97
C ASN A 14 -5.31 3.73 15.61
N GLU A 15 -6.35 3.52 16.41
CA GLU A 15 -7.67 4.14 16.24
C GLU A 15 -7.57 5.67 16.32
N GLU A 16 -6.78 6.22 17.26
CA GLU A 16 -6.54 7.67 17.35
C GLU A 16 -5.94 8.24 16.06
N ALA A 17 -4.99 7.53 15.44
CA ALA A 17 -4.44 7.92 14.13
C ALA A 17 -5.52 7.95 13.05
N LEU A 18 -6.35 6.91 12.98
CA LEU A 18 -7.44 6.81 12.00
C LEU A 18 -8.49 7.90 12.18
N GLU A 19 -8.85 8.22 13.41
CA GLU A 19 -9.78 9.30 13.75
C GLU A 19 -9.24 10.67 13.33
N LEU A 20 -7.95 10.94 13.56
CA LEU A 20 -7.31 12.18 13.12
C LEU A 20 -7.30 12.33 11.59
N ILE A 21 -7.06 11.24 10.87
CA ILE A 21 -7.11 11.24 9.40
C ILE A 21 -8.53 11.50 8.90
N VAL A 22 -9.53 10.84 9.48
CA VAL A 22 -10.95 11.06 9.12
C VAL A 22 -11.33 12.51 9.35
N GLN A 23 -10.99 13.09 10.51
CA GLN A 23 -11.25 14.50 10.83
C GLN A 23 -10.53 15.44 9.84
N ALA A 24 -9.32 15.12 9.41
CA ALA A 24 -8.58 15.92 8.43
C ALA A 24 -9.27 15.91 7.06
N ILE A 25 -9.76 14.75 6.61
CA ILE A 25 -10.54 14.60 5.38
C ILE A 25 -11.80 15.48 5.45
N GLU A 26 -12.58 15.36 6.53
CA GLU A 26 -13.81 16.14 6.73
C GLU A 26 -13.54 17.66 6.78
N LYS A 27 -12.50 18.09 7.50
CA LYS A 27 -12.09 19.50 7.56
C LYS A 27 -11.63 20.06 6.22
N SER A 28 -11.24 19.19 5.29
CA SER A 28 -10.90 19.55 3.91
C SER A 28 -12.14 19.63 2.99
N ASN A 29 -13.35 19.51 3.55
CA ASN A 29 -14.63 19.44 2.83
C ASN A 29 -14.73 18.23 1.88
N LEU A 30 -14.02 17.15 2.17
CA LEU A 30 -14.05 15.88 1.45
C LEU A 30 -14.82 14.84 2.27
N LYS A 31 -15.38 13.85 1.59
CA LYS A 31 -16.16 12.75 2.21
C LYS A 31 -15.29 11.53 2.40
N PRO A 32 -15.01 11.11 3.67
CA PRO A 32 -14.30 9.86 3.93
C PRO A 32 -15.01 8.66 3.28
N GLY A 33 -14.24 7.79 2.65
CA GLY A 33 -14.75 6.61 1.96
C GLY A 33 -15.31 6.84 0.55
N ASN A 34 -15.50 8.09 0.15
CA ASN A 34 -15.97 8.45 -1.19
C ASN A 34 -14.92 9.25 -1.97
N ASP A 35 -14.51 10.40 -1.44
CA ASP A 35 -13.52 11.27 -2.08
C ASP A 35 -12.11 10.87 -1.69
N MET A 36 -11.93 10.40 -0.46
CA MET A 36 -10.67 9.87 0.08
C MET A 36 -10.93 8.61 0.91
N VAL A 37 -10.02 7.65 0.80
CA VAL A 37 -9.99 6.42 1.58
C VAL A 37 -8.68 6.32 2.34
N ILE A 38 -8.63 5.46 3.36
CA ILE A 38 -7.42 5.18 4.13
C ILE A 38 -6.76 3.92 3.57
N CYS A 39 -5.46 3.99 3.37
CA CYS A 39 -4.60 2.85 3.06
C CYS A 39 -3.59 2.69 4.20
N LEU A 40 -3.51 1.49 4.76
CA LEU A 40 -2.57 1.14 5.83
C LEU A 40 -1.33 0.48 5.24
N ASP A 41 -0.17 0.82 5.78
CA ASP A 41 1.05 0.03 5.67
C ASP A 41 1.41 -0.42 7.09
N VAL A 42 1.28 -1.71 7.35
CA VAL A 42 1.44 -2.29 8.69
C VAL A 42 2.88 -2.67 8.97
N ALA A 43 3.65 -3.01 7.92
CA ALA A 43 5.02 -3.48 8.02
C ALA A 43 5.19 -4.59 9.07
N ALA A 44 4.35 -5.63 8.99
CA ALA A 44 4.16 -6.61 10.07
C ALA A 44 5.39 -7.48 10.38
N ASN A 45 6.43 -7.46 9.54
CA ASN A 45 7.73 -8.05 9.88
C ASN A 45 8.29 -7.46 11.18
N GLU A 46 8.11 -6.15 11.41
CA GLU A 46 8.55 -5.43 12.61
C GLU A 46 7.70 -5.74 13.86
N LEU A 47 6.54 -6.34 13.67
CA LEU A 47 5.56 -6.60 14.72
C LEU A 47 5.55 -8.05 15.19
N LEU A 48 6.28 -8.93 14.53
CA LEU A 48 6.33 -10.36 14.80
C LEU A 48 7.31 -10.68 15.93
N ASN A 49 6.87 -11.43 16.96
CA ASN A 49 7.74 -11.95 18.01
C ASN A 49 8.25 -13.37 17.70
N GLU A 50 9.14 -13.88 18.57
CA GLU A 50 9.72 -15.21 18.46
C GLU A 50 8.67 -16.35 18.56
N ASN A 51 7.52 -16.08 19.18
CA ASN A 51 6.41 -17.02 19.31
C ASN A 51 5.46 -16.99 18.10
N ARG A 52 5.80 -16.25 17.04
CA ARG A 52 4.97 -16.05 15.85
C ARG A 52 3.61 -15.39 16.16
N GLU A 53 3.61 -14.47 17.11
CA GLU A 53 2.48 -13.61 17.43
C GLU A 53 2.78 -12.18 17.00
N TYR A 54 1.75 -11.44 16.61
CA TYR A 54 1.86 -10.07 16.11
C TYR A 54 1.46 -9.05 17.16
N SER A 55 2.23 -7.97 17.28
CA SER A 55 1.85 -6.83 18.12
C SER A 55 0.71 -6.06 17.45
N ILE A 56 -0.44 -5.95 18.11
CA ILE A 56 -1.60 -5.18 17.63
C ILE A 56 -1.62 -3.78 18.24
N GLN A 57 -1.26 -3.66 19.50
CA GLN A 57 -1.19 -2.41 20.26
C GLN A 57 -0.11 -2.53 21.34
N SER A 58 0.70 -1.51 21.49
CA SER A 58 1.69 -1.30 22.59
C SER A 58 2.02 -2.54 23.43
N LYS A 59 2.76 -3.51 22.86
CA LYS A 59 3.22 -4.74 23.55
C LYS A 59 2.16 -5.81 23.82
N SER A 60 0.96 -5.69 23.25
CA SER A 60 -0.03 -6.77 23.26
C SER A 60 0.15 -7.63 22.02
N TYR A 61 0.64 -8.86 22.21
CA TYR A 61 0.83 -9.83 21.13
C TYR A 61 -0.40 -10.72 20.98
N ALA A 62 -0.72 -11.08 19.75
CA ALA A 62 -1.90 -11.86 19.43
C ALA A 62 -1.64 -12.84 18.29
N PRO A 63 -2.30 -14.02 18.31
CA PRO A 63 -2.25 -14.97 17.19
C PRO A 63 -2.97 -14.39 15.96
N VAL A 64 -2.67 -14.97 14.79
CA VAL A 64 -3.17 -14.55 13.46
C VAL A 64 -4.68 -14.30 13.44
N GLU A 65 -5.48 -15.16 14.03
CA GLU A 65 -6.94 -15.05 14.04
C GLU A 65 -7.42 -13.77 14.73
N ASN A 66 -6.79 -13.40 15.82
CA ASN A 66 -7.12 -12.18 16.56
C ASN A 66 -6.71 -10.93 15.78
N VAL A 67 -5.57 -10.99 15.07
CA VAL A 67 -5.10 -9.91 14.20
C VAL A 67 -6.07 -9.71 13.02
N ILE A 68 -6.53 -10.78 12.38
CA ILE A 68 -7.54 -10.70 11.32
C ILE A 68 -8.84 -10.09 11.85
N ASN A 69 -9.30 -10.49 13.03
CA ASN A 69 -10.50 -9.91 13.64
C ASN A 69 -10.31 -8.41 13.97
N TYR A 70 -9.11 -8.02 14.36
CA TYR A 70 -8.78 -6.61 14.55
C TYR A 70 -8.86 -5.82 13.23
N TYR A 71 -8.28 -6.32 12.14
CA TYR A 71 -8.43 -5.68 10.82
C TYR A 71 -9.89 -5.61 10.35
N LYS A 72 -10.68 -6.65 10.57
CA LYS A 72 -12.14 -6.62 10.30
C LYS A 72 -12.83 -5.50 11.05
N LYS A 73 -12.53 -5.34 12.34
CA LYS A 73 -13.07 -4.24 13.14
C LYS A 73 -12.66 -2.88 12.60
N LEU A 74 -11.39 -2.69 12.26
CA LEU A 74 -10.90 -1.43 11.71
C LEU A 74 -11.55 -1.10 10.35
N THR A 75 -11.63 -2.06 9.43
CA THR A 75 -12.23 -1.87 8.10
C THR A 75 -13.74 -1.66 8.15
N SER A 76 -14.42 -2.11 9.22
CA SER A 76 -15.84 -1.86 9.42
C SER A 76 -16.12 -0.47 10.02
N ASN A 77 -15.18 0.08 10.77
CA ASN A 77 -15.36 1.35 11.49
C ASN A 77 -14.79 2.55 10.74
N TYR A 78 -13.79 2.32 9.88
CA TYR A 78 -13.06 3.37 9.17
C TYR A 78 -13.07 3.12 7.67
N PRO A 79 -12.92 4.14 6.83
CA PRO A 79 -12.94 4.01 5.37
C PRO A 79 -11.62 3.43 4.83
N ILE A 80 -11.20 2.27 5.36
CA ILE A 80 -9.98 1.58 4.96
C ILE A 80 -10.29 0.74 3.73
N LYS A 81 -9.50 0.92 2.66
CA LYS A 81 -9.62 0.21 1.38
C LYS A 81 -8.39 -0.58 1.00
N SER A 82 -7.29 -0.42 1.72
CA SER A 82 -6.05 -1.15 1.45
C SER A 82 -5.29 -1.42 2.74
N ILE A 83 -4.71 -2.61 2.85
CA ILE A 83 -3.80 -3.01 3.92
C ILE A 83 -2.56 -3.62 3.26
N GLU A 84 -1.43 -2.95 3.41
CA GLU A 84 -0.12 -3.39 2.95
C GLU A 84 0.60 -4.12 4.08
N ASP A 85 1.24 -5.23 3.74
CA ASP A 85 2.01 -6.10 4.63
C ASP A 85 1.34 -6.39 5.98
N PRO A 86 0.10 -6.92 5.96
CA PRO A 86 -0.66 -7.22 7.19
C PRO A 86 -0.03 -8.33 8.04
N PHE A 87 0.83 -9.15 7.46
CA PHE A 87 1.56 -10.25 8.09
C PHE A 87 3.00 -10.32 7.56
N ALA A 88 3.86 -11.05 8.29
CA ALA A 88 5.26 -11.22 7.91
C ALA A 88 5.40 -11.90 6.54
N GLU A 89 6.49 -11.63 5.85
CA GLU A 89 6.77 -11.96 4.45
C GLU A 89 6.77 -13.46 4.13
N ASP A 90 6.96 -14.32 5.13
CA ASP A 90 6.95 -15.78 4.98
C ASP A 90 5.77 -16.48 5.67
N ASP A 91 4.82 -15.71 6.24
CA ASP A 91 3.61 -16.26 6.86
C ASP A 91 2.46 -16.44 5.84
N TRP A 92 2.73 -17.20 4.76
CA TRP A 92 1.82 -17.41 3.64
C TRP A 92 0.42 -17.87 4.05
N GLU A 93 0.30 -18.64 5.15
CA GLU A 93 -0.99 -19.10 5.64
C GLU A 93 -1.83 -17.98 6.24
N ALA A 94 -1.21 -17.04 6.98
CA ALA A 94 -1.89 -15.86 7.47
C ALA A 94 -2.35 -14.96 6.31
N TRP A 95 -1.50 -14.80 5.28
CA TRP A 95 -1.83 -14.06 4.08
C TRP A 95 -3.04 -14.63 3.32
N LYS A 96 -3.11 -15.96 3.15
CA LYS A 96 -4.28 -16.62 2.55
C LYS A 96 -5.54 -16.39 3.35
N LYS A 97 -5.46 -16.49 4.69
CA LYS A 97 -6.59 -16.29 5.58
C LYS A 97 -7.15 -14.88 5.45
N ILE A 98 -6.31 -13.84 5.58
CA ILE A 98 -6.79 -12.46 5.48
C ILE A 98 -7.33 -12.13 4.09
N THR A 99 -6.70 -12.63 3.04
CA THR A 99 -7.18 -12.41 1.66
C THR A 99 -8.54 -13.06 1.43
N ASN A 100 -8.77 -14.24 1.96
CA ASN A 100 -10.07 -14.89 1.91
C ASN A 100 -11.16 -14.12 2.68
N GLU A 101 -10.81 -13.52 3.82
CA GLU A 101 -11.74 -12.84 4.71
C GLU A 101 -12.07 -11.40 4.27
N LEU A 102 -11.09 -10.66 3.78
CA LEU A 102 -11.21 -9.24 3.47
C LEU A 102 -11.01 -8.89 1.99
N GLY A 103 -10.36 -9.76 1.21
CA GLY A 103 -9.90 -9.44 -0.14
C GLY A 103 -10.98 -9.11 -1.16
N ASN A 104 -12.26 -9.36 -0.88
CA ASN A 104 -13.37 -8.95 -1.74
C ASN A 104 -13.67 -7.45 -1.65
N ASN A 105 -13.31 -6.79 -0.54
CA ASN A 105 -13.66 -5.40 -0.25
C ASN A 105 -12.46 -4.51 0.03
N VAL A 106 -11.30 -5.12 0.29
CA VAL A 106 -10.05 -4.47 0.71
C VAL A 106 -8.91 -4.98 -0.14
N GLN A 107 -8.04 -4.09 -0.58
CA GLN A 107 -6.78 -4.48 -1.19
C GLN A 107 -5.86 -5.06 -0.11
N ILE A 108 -5.38 -6.27 -0.33
CA ILE A 108 -4.35 -6.91 0.48
C ILE A 108 -3.07 -6.83 -0.37
N VAL A 109 -2.18 -5.94 0.02
CA VAL A 109 -1.01 -5.55 -0.78
C VAL A 109 0.23 -6.21 -0.23
N GLY A 110 0.94 -6.97 -1.08
CA GLY A 110 2.24 -7.52 -0.74
C GLY A 110 3.37 -6.60 -1.19
N ASP A 111 4.13 -6.06 -0.23
CA ASP A 111 5.43 -5.41 -0.43
C ASP A 111 6.54 -6.42 -0.14
N ASP A 112 6.86 -6.66 1.13
CA ASP A 112 7.89 -7.62 1.54
C ASP A 112 7.53 -9.06 1.15
N LEU A 113 6.22 -9.39 1.10
CA LEU A 113 5.75 -10.68 0.60
C LEU A 113 6.28 -10.98 -0.80
N PHE A 114 6.29 -10.00 -1.69
CA PHE A 114 6.62 -10.19 -3.11
C PHE A 114 7.97 -9.64 -3.52
N VAL A 115 8.46 -8.60 -2.89
CA VAL A 115 9.72 -7.89 -3.19
C VAL A 115 9.92 -7.62 -4.68
N THR A 116 8.83 -7.28 -5.40
CA THR A 116 8.80 -7.09 -6.86
C THR A 116 9.38 -8.29 -7.65
N ASN A 117 9.25 -9.51 -7.12
CA ASN A 117 9.85 -10.73 -7.67
C ASN A 117 8.79 -11.62 -8.34
N THR A 118 9.02 -12.00 -9.60
CA THR A 118 8.09 -12.82 -10.40
C THR A 118 7.77 -14.17 -9.75
N LYS A 119 8.75 -14.85 -9.15
CA LYS A 119 8.54 -16.19 -8.54
C LYS A 119 7.68 -16.09 -7.27
N ARG A 120 7.94 -15.07 -6.43
CA ARG A 120 7.10 -14.84 -5.24
C ARG A 120 5.69 -14.41 -5.62
N LEU A 121 5.54 -13.56 -6.65
CA LEU A 121 4.24 -13.16 -7.17
C LEU A 121 3.47 -14.35 -7.75
N GLU A 122 4.12 -15.20 -8.56
CA GLU A 122 3.51 -16.42 -9.10
C GLU A 122 2.97 -17.33 -8.00
N LYS A 123 3.76 -17.52 -6.93
CA LYS A 123 3.32 -18.26 -5.74
C LYS A 123 2.08 -17.61 -5.10
N GLY A 124 2.11 -16.29 -4.87
CA GLY A 124 0.99 -15.57 -4.26
C GLY A 124 -0.29 -15.63 -5.08
N ILE A 125 -0.19 -15.54 -6.41
CA ILE A 125 -1.31 -15.69 -7.33
C ILE A 125 -1.91 -17.11 -7.22
N LYS A 126 -1.05 -18.13 -7.31
CA LYS A 126 -1.45 -19.54 -7.21
C LYS A 126 -2.13 -19.86 -5.89
N GLU A 127 -1.60 -19.34 -4.81
CA GLU A 127 -2.07 -19.58 -3.44
C GLU A 127 -3.16 -18.62 -2.99
N LYS A 128 -3.49 -17.59 -3.78
CA LYS A 128 -4.46 -16.53 -3.44
C LYS A 128 -4.10 -15.81 -2.13
N SER A 129 -2.82 -15.50 -1.96
CA SER A 129 -2.29 -14.94 -0.73
C SER A 129 -2.42 -13.42 -0.64
N ALA A 130 -2.74 -12.75 -1.75
CA ALA A 130 -2.96 -11.32 -1.85
C ALA A 130 -3.83 -11.03 -3.08
N ASN A 131 -4.20 -9.75 -3.29
CA ASN A 131 -4.88 -9.29 -4.50
C ASN A 131 -4.23 -8.05 -5.13
N SER A 132 -3.16 -7.57 -4.53
CA SER A 132 -2.42 -6.39 -4.98
C SER A 132 -0.92 -6.55 -4.68
N ILE A 133 -0.10 -5.84 -5.45
CA ILE A 133 1.37 -5.85 -5.27
C ILE A 133 1.91 -4.42 -5.25
N LEU A 134 2.84 -4.16 -4.33
CA LEU A 134 3.69 -2.98 -4.35
C LEU A 134 4.88 -3.25 -5.29
N VAL A 135 5.15 -2.31 -6.18
CA VAL A 135 6.21 -2.43 -7.20
C VAL A 135 7.28 -1.39 -6.94
N LYS A 136 8.47 -1.86 -6.61
CA LYS A 136 9.68 -1.05 -6.38
C LYS A 136 10.74 -1.42 -7.41
N PRO A 137 10.96 -0.63 -8.47
CA PRO A 137 11.88 -0.99 -9.56
C PRO A 137 13.29 -1.36 -9.10
N ASN A 138 13.77 -0.73 -8.03
CA ASN A 138 15.11 -1.01 -7.50
C ASN A 138 15.21 -2.26 -6.61
N GLN A 139 14.10 -2.91 -6.25
CA GLN A 139 14.15 -4.22 -5.59
C GLN A 139 14.53 -5.34 -6.57
N ILE A 140 13.94 -5.29 -7.78
CA ILE A 140 14.25 -6.27 -8.83
C ILE A 140 15.45 -5.85 -9.67
N GLY A 141 15.66 -4.54 -9.88
CA GLY A 141 16.88 -3.95 -10.39
C GLY A 141 16.87 -3.56 -11.87
N THR A 142 15.95 -4.06 -12.69
CA THR A 142 15.83 -3.67 -14.11
C THR A 142 14.40 -3.27 -14.46
N LEU A 143 14.28 -2.38 -15.44
CA LEU A 143 12.97 -1.99 -15.98
C LEU A 143 12.24 -3.17 -16.63
N SER A 144 12.97 -4.02 -17.35
CA SER A 144 12.38 -5.19 -18.03
C SER A 144 11.72 -6.14 -17.04
N GLU A 145 12.40 -6.50 -15.96
CA GLU A 145 11.84 -7.36 -14.90
C GLU A 145 10.70 -6.67 -14.16
N THR A 146 10.79 -5.36 -13.92
CA THR A 146 9.69 -4.57 -13.34
C THR A 146 8.43 -4.66 -14.21
N LEU A 147 8.56 -4.47 -15.52
CA LEU A 147 7.44 -4.57 -16.46
C LEU A 147 6.88 -6.00 -16.56
N GLU A 148 7.73 -7.02 -16.40
CA GLU A 148 7.31 -8.42 -16.35
C GLU A 148 6.40 -8.66 -15.12
N VAL A 149 6.82 -8.21 -13.93
CA VAL A 149 6.03 -8.29 -12.70
C VAL A 149 4.69 -7.58 -12.85
N ILE A 150 4.68 -6.33 -13.37
CA ILE A 150 3.45 -5.56 -13.60
C ILE A 150 2.52 -6.31 -14.56
N THR A 151 3.07 -6.87 -15.64
CA THR A 151 2.30 -7.61 -16.64
C THR A 151 1.71 -8.89 -16.04
N MET A 152 2.48 -9.62 -15.24
CA MET A 152 2.02 -10.83 -14.54
C MET A 152 0.89 -10.49 -13.56
N ALA A 153 1.06 -9.46 -12.74
CA ALA A 153 0.06 -8.99 -11.78
C ALA A 153 -1.27 -8.67 -12.49
N LYS A 154 -1.22 -7.87 -13.55
CA LYS A 154 -2.40 -7.49 -14.32
C LYS A 154 -3.12 -8.67 -14.97
N LYS A 155 -2.39 -9.64 -15.53
CA LYS A 155 -2.98 -10.87 -16.08
C LYS A 155 -3.72 -11.69 -15.03
N ALA A 156 -3.31 -11.58 -13.76
CA ALA A 156 -3.96 -12.24 -12.63
C ALA A 156 -5.04 -11.37 -11.94
N ASN A 157 -5.39 -10.21 -12.50
CA ASN A 157 -6.29 -9.22 -11.90
C ASN A 157 -5.83 -8.68 -10.55
N PHE A 158 -4.53 -8.64 -10.32
CA PHE A 158 -3.94 -7.92 -9.20
C PHE A 158 -3.85 -6.43 -9.51
N ASN A 159 -4.14 -5.59 -8.54
CA ASN A 159 -3.80 -4.18 -8.61
C ASN A 159 -2.29 -3.99 -8.45
N THR A 160 -1.76 -2.97 -9.11
CA THR A 160 -0.34 -2.62 -9.03
C THR A 160 -0.20 -1.22 -8.46
N ILE A 161 0.65 -1.06 -7.44
CA ILE A 161 0.96 0.20 -6.81
C ILE A 161 2.44 0.49 -7.04
N ILE A 162 2.77 1.50 -7.82
CA ILE A 162 4.17 1.90 -8.02
C ILE A 162 4.64 2.66 -6.79
N SER A 163 5.79 2.31 -6.25
CA SER A 163 6.24 2.83 -4.96
C SER A 163 7.62 3.47 -5.02
N HIS A 164 7.77 4.52 -4.23
CA HIS A 164 9.04 5.11 -3.81
C HIS A 164 9.76 4.21 -2.80
N ARG A 165 10.87 4.72 -2.26
CA ARG A 165 11.57 4.16 -1.10
C ARG A 165 11.64 5.21 0.02
N SER A 166 11.90 4.77 1.28
CA SER A 166 12.09 5.68 2.41
C SER A 166 13.24 6.66 2.16
N GLY A 167 14.37 6.18 1.62
CA GLY A 167 15.42 7.01 1.06
C GLY A 167 15.21 7.19 -0.44
N ASP A 168 14.75 8.36 -0.85
CA ASP A 168 14.45 8.65 -2.25
C ASP A 168 15.14 9.95 -2.70
N THR A 169 15.11 10.22 -4.00
CA THR A 169 15.66 11.40 -4.64
C THR A 169 14.57 12.20 -5.35
N GLU A 170 14.91 13.36 -5.93
CA GLU A 170 13.97 14.13 -6.76
C GLU A 170 13.71 13.51 -8.15
N ASP A 171 14.30 12.37 -8.48
CA ASP A 171 13.99 11.64 -9.72
C ASP A 171 12.50 11.30 -9.79
N THR A 172 11.90 11.48 -10.97
CA THR A 172 10.45 11.36 -11.19
C THR A 172 10.04 10.11 -11.96
N PHE A 173 10.98 9.21 -12.25
CA PHE A 173 10.75 8.03 -13.08
C PHE A 173 9.53 7.20 -12.66
N ILE A 174 9.33 7.01 -11.35
CA ILE A 174 8.20 6.22 -10.86
C ILE A 174 6.82 6.85 -11.16
N ALA A 175 6.73 8.19 -11.29
CA ALA A 175 5.50 8.85 -11.70
C ALA A 175 5.18 8.54 -13.17
N ASP A 176 6.18 8.65 -14.05
CA ASP A 176 6.05 8.27 -15.46
C ASP A 176 5.73 6.77 -15.61
N LEU A 177 6.39 5.92 -14.85
CA LEU A 177 6.13 4.48 -14.85
C LEU A 177 4.69 4.15 -14.44
N ALA A 178 4.16 4.79 -13.41
CA ALA A 178 2.79 4.59 -12.95
C ALA A 178 1.77 4.90 -14.06
N VAL A 179 1.93 6.02 -14.73
CA VAL A 179 1.06 6.43 -15.84
C VAL A 179 1.24 5.54 -17.06
N ALA A 180 2.49 5.33 -17.50
CA ALA A 180 2.81 4.56 -18.70
C ALA A 180 2.34 3.10 -18.61
N THR A 181 2.41 2.51 -17.44
CA THR A 181 1.92 1.15 -17.20
C THR A 181 0.44 1.10 -16.85
N MET A 182 -0.25 2.23 -16.77
CA MET A 182 -1.64 2.28 -16.25
C MET A 182 -1.78 1.55 -14.91
N SER A 183 -0.79 1.70 -14.04
CA SER A 183 -0.91 1.25 -12.65
C SER A 183 -1.94 2.11 -11.94
N SER A 184 -2.85 1.47 -11.22
CA SER A 184 -3.99 2.19 -10.63
C SER A 184 -3.59 3.18 -9.54
N GLN A 185 -2.39 3.02 -8.98
CA GLN A 185 -1.96 3.75 -7.80
C GLN A 185 -0.45 4.03 -7.82
N ILE A 186 -0.06 5.08 -7.09
CA ILE A 186 1.32 5.38 -6.74
C ILE A 186 1.41 5.64 -5.24
N LYS A 187 2.39 5.06 -4.56
CA LYS A 187 2.77 5.35 -3.18
C LYS A 187 4.06 6.17 -3.24
N THR A 188 3.99 7.47 -2.93
CA THR A 188 5.13 8.36 -3.17
C THR A 188 5.35 9.42 -2.09
N GLY A 189 4.91 9.12 -0.87
CA GLY A 189 5.05 10.01 0.28
C GLY A 189 3.97 11.09 0.32
N SER A 190 4.12 12.01 1.26
CA SER A 190 3.18 13.11 1.46
C SER A 190 3.64 14.39 0.75
N LEU A 191 2.93 15.50 1.01
CA LEU A 191 3.12 16.77 0.31
C LEU A 191 4.18 17.69 0.97
N ALA A 192 5.19 17.10 1.57
CA ALA A 192 6.37 17.78 2.10
C ALA A 192 7.63 17.04 1.66
N ARG A 193 8.78 17.74 1.67
CA ARG A 193 10.09 17.29 1.18
C ARG A 193 10.12 17.20 -0.35
N SER A 194 11.18 17.74 -0.95
CA SER A 194 11.28 17.93 -2.40
C SER A 194 11.31 16.61 -3.17
N GLU A 195 11.93 15.56 -2.61
CA GLU A 195 11.98 14.24 -3.21
C GLU A 195 10.60 13.56 -3.31
N ARG A 196 9.61 14.01 -2.54
CA ARG A 196 8.22 13.55 -2.64
C ARG A 196 7.41 14.42 -3.59
N VAL A 197 7.48 15.74 -3.36
CA VAL A 197 6.73 16.73 -4.15
C VAL A 197 7.12 16.71 -5.63
N ALA A 198 8.36 16.36 -5.97
CA ALA A 198 8.80 16.19 -7.35
C ALA A 198 7.91 15.21 -8.16
N LYS A 199 7.50 14.08 -7.56
CA LYS A 199 6.63 13.08 -8.21
C LYS A 199 5.22 13.63 -8.43
N TYR A 200 4.65 14.33 -7.44
CA TYR A 200 3.34 14.98 -7.61
C TYR A 200 3.38 16.04 -8.71
N ASN A 201 4.41 16.89 -8.73
CA ASN A 201 4.59 17.88 -9.80
C ASN A 201 4.78 17.21 -11.17
N ARG A 202 5.42 16.05 -11.24
CA ARG A 202 5.54 15.29 -12.50
C ARG A 202 4.17 14.77 -12.96
N LEU A 203 3.36 14.24 -12.06
CA LEU A 203 2.00 13.79 -12.38
C LEU A 203 1.14 14.94 -12.92
N LEU A 204 1.21 16.14 -12.33
CA LEU A 204 0.49 17.32 -12.82
C LEU A 204 0.94 17.70 -14.24
N ARG A 205 2.25 17.69 -14.53
CA ARG A 205 2.76 17.94 -15.89
C ARG A 205 2.31 16.87 -16.88
N THR A 206 2.30 15.61 -16.46
CA THR A 206 1.82 14.50 -17.30
C THR A 206 0.32 14.64 -17.60
N GLU A 207 -0.47 15.11 -16.63
CA GLU A 207 -1.89 15.41 -16.83
C GLU A 207 -2.07 16.53 -17.88
N GLU A 208 -1.27 17.61 -17.81
CA GLU A 208 -1.27 18.67 -18.81
C GLU A 208 -0.90 18.16 -20.21
N GLU A 209 0.15 17.30 -20.31
CA GLU A 209 0.58 16.68 -21.56
C GLU A 209 -0.50 15.77 -22.18
N LEU A 210 -1.23 15.00 -21.36
CA LEU A 210 -2.28 14.08 -21.80
C LEU A 210 -3.61 14.81 -22.10
N GLY A 211 -3.85 15.97 -21.50
CA GLY A 211 -5.06 16.76 -21.68
C GLY A 211 -6.32 15.93 -21.41
N ASN A 212 -7.23 15.88 -22.38
CA ASN A 212 -8.51 15.16 -22.27
C ASN A 212 -8.36 13.63 -22.19
N GLN A 213 -7.19 13.08 -22.39
CA GLN A 213 -6.92 11.64 -22.24
C GLN A 213 -6.57 11.28 -20.79
N ALA A 214 -6.21 12.26 -19.97
CA ALA A 214 -5.94 12.02 -18.54
C ALA A 214 -7.21 11.56 -17.82
N LYS A 215 -7.07 10.49 -17.05
CA LYS A 215 -8.17 9.93 -16.23
C LYS A 215 -7.63 9.45 -14.90
N MET A 216 -8.35 9.80 -13.83
CA MET A 216 -8.10 9.20 -12.52
C MET A 216 -8.48 7.73 -12.54
N ALA A 217 -7.59 6.86 -12.07
CA ALA A 217 -7.89 5.45 -11.91
C ALA A 217 -8.97 5.24 -10.82
N LYS A 218 -9.74 4.18 -10.95
CA LYS A 218 -10.68 3.71 -9.92
C LYS A 218 -10.06 2.52 -9.20
N ILE A 219 -10.17 2.49 -7.89
CA ILE A 219 -9.72 1.39 -7.01
C ILE A 219 -10.90 0.76 -6.28
#